data_d3940567db3e6b0dbf2688cba6a294b0
#
_entry.id   d3940567db3e6b0dbf2688cba6a294b0
#
_cell.length_a   1.000
_cell.length_b   1.000
_cell.length_c   1.000
_cell.angle_alpha   90.00
_cell.angle_beta   90.00
_cell.angle_gamma   90.00
#
_symmetry.space_group_name_H-M   'P 1'
#
loop_
_entity.id
_entity.type
_entity.pdbx_description
1 polymer ?
#
loop_
_entity_poly.entity_id
_entity_poly.type
_entity_poly.pdbx_seq_one_letter_code
_entity_poly.pdbx_strand_id
1 'polypeptide(L)'
;MPLLALLACALTSLAGCGNSSTSESPSVGLPKEITIGAAIAKTGYLEPYDATFAAVEQLVEETNARGGIDGHRVRVVQADTRSDPQQAVLAVQKVIEEGADVLFFSGEALTAAAGAPLAEENDKLNFSIVNEPGFGPPTTGRLSFSSNPSLLSETSADATFLHERGIRHPFLFRDTSIIYGKAGCSAFQQSWEHLGGTIAGSVDFENSDESVASQVSQLRGSGADAVFMCSYPPGGAAAIKQIRAAHIEVPILGPSAFDGTFWVKGIPSLKNVYASMNGSAYDPANEETAQLFKSLERAGVDTDVSSGLLATYAGGQLIIDAIRETGSVDGNVLAAALEAKPHKTVVGKVAYTKDDHYTTRTWPIYSYASGKPKLVTEIKPRFIPEYGG
;
A
#
# COMPACT_ATOMS: atom_id res chain seq x y z
N MET A 1 -28.78 -61.04 78.07
CA MET A 1 -29.26 -61.62 76.77
C MET A 1 -30.21 -60.63 76.17
N PRO A 2 -29.87 -59.93 75.24
CA PRO A 2 -30.59 -59.87 74.00
C PRO A 2 -29.74 -59.71 72.76
N LEU A 3 -30.37 -60.07 71.60
CA LEU A 3 -29.85 -60.12 70.26
C LEU A 3 -29.48 -58.73 69.66
N LEU A 4 -28.35 -58.73 68.97
CA LEU A 4 -27.98 -57.68 68.00
C LEU A 4 -28.68 -57.96 66.67
N ALA A 5 -29.36 -56.96 66.10
CA ALA A 5 -29.80 -56.92 64.71
C ALA A 5 -28.92 -56.00 63.92
N LEU A 6 -28.20 -56.54 62.93
CA LEU A 6 -27.43 -55.77 61.95
C LEU A 6 -28.39 -55.26 60.88
N LEU A 7 -28.40 -53.94 60.67
CA LEU A 7 -29.05 -53.27 59.56
C LEU A 7 -27.97 -52.94 58.50
N ALA A 8 -28.06 -53.60 57.35
CA ALA A 8 -27.23 -53.30 56.20
C ALA A 8 -27.80 -52.14 55.41
N CYS A 9 -27.08 -51.01 55.37
CA CYS A 9 -27.41 -49.87 54.48
C CYS A 9 -26.77 -50.10 53.12
N ALA A 10 -27.56 -50.30 52.11
CA ALA A 10 -27.15 -50.30 50.69
C ALA A 10 -26.97 -48.86 50.22
N LEU A 11 -25.74 -48.44 49.91
CA LEU A 11 -25.43 -47.20 49.23
C LEU A 11 -25.60 -47.41 47.72
N THR A 12 -26.64 -46.85 47.16
CA THR A 12 -26.78 -46.67 45.69
C THR A 12 -25.98 -45.45 45.26
N SER A 13 -24.88 -45.67 44.55
CA SER A 13 -24.11 -44.63 43.85
C SER A 13 -24.86 -44.19 42.61
N LEU A 14 -25.40 -42.97 42.62
CA LEU A 14 -25.85 -42.26 41.42
C LEU A 14 -24.60 -41.81 40.66
N ALA A 15 -24.35 -42.47 39.53
CA ALA A 15 -23.42 -41.96 38.52
C ALA A 15 -24.03 -40.71 37.84
N GLY A 16 -23.66 -39.53 38.27
CA GLY A 16 -23.93 -38.28 37.57
C GLY A 16 -23.07 -38.20 36.29
N CYS A 17 -23.69 -38.32 35.13
CA CYS A 17 -23.06 -37.93 33.87
C CYS A 17 -22.85 -36.41 33.89
N GLY A 18 -21.67 -35.99 34.37
CA GLY A 18 -21.17 -34.67 34.16
C GLY A 18 -20.80 -34.52 32.68
N ASN A 19 -21.61 -33.79 31.95
CA ASN A 19 -21.29 -33.33 30.59
C ASN A 19 -20.21 -32.25 30.76
N SER A 20 -18.93 -32.66 30.79
CA SER A 20 -17.80 -31.74 30.65
C SER A 20 -17.85 -31.25 29.21
N SER A 21 -18.48 -30.09 29.00
CA SER A 21 -18.19 -29.28 27.82
C SER A 21 -16.73 -28.86 27.92
N THR A 22 -15.84 -29.71 27.43
CA THR A 22 -14.52 -29.30 27.01
C THR A 22 -14.77 -28.24 25.93
N SER A 23 -14.54 -26.98 26.30
CA SER A 23 -14.27 -25.96 25.31
C SER A 23 -13.00 -26.44 24.58
N GLU A 24 -13.18 -27.09 23.44
CA GLU A 24 -12.10 -27.28 22.50
C GLU A 24 -11.61 -25.88 22.16
N SER A 25 -10.41 -25.54 22.63
CA SER A 25 -9.64 -24.46 22.03
C SER A 25 -9.59 -24.77 20.55
N PRO A 26 -9.86 -23.81 19.66
CA PRO A 26 -9.82 -24.05 18.23
C PRO A 26 -8.46 -24.66 17.91
N SER A 27 -8.45 -25.77 17.20
CA SER A 27 -7.23 -26.43 16.75
C SER A 27 -6.44 -25.41 15.93
N VAL A 28 -5.27 -25.01 16.44
CA VAL A 28 -4.32 -24.13 15.76
C VAL A 28 -3.73 -24.93 14.61
N GLY A 29 -4.39 -24.89 13.46
CA GLY A 29 -3.95 -25.51 12.23
C GLY A 29 -4.50 -24.74 11.04
N LEU A 30 -3.74 -24.72 9.94
CA LEU A 30 -4.17 -24.06 8.70
C LEU A 30 -5.46 -24.70 8.18
N PRO A 31 -6.38 -23.92 7.59
CA PRO A 31 -7.58 -24.43 6.91
C PRO A 31 -7.15 -25.31 5.72
N LYS A 32 -8.02 -26.23 5.30
CA LYS A 32 -7.75 -27.12 4.16
C LYS A 32 -7.33 -26.35 2.90
N GLU A 33 -7.91 -25.20 2.68
CA GLU A 33 -7.58 -24.25 1.64
C GLU A 33 -7.53 -22.84 2.24
N ILE A 34 -6.46 -22.11 1.99
CA ILE A 34 -6.25 -20.74 2.48
C ILE A 34 -6.84 -19.78 1.47
N THR A 35 -7.66 -18.83 1.91
CA THR A 35 -8.37 -17.90 1.03
C THR A 35 -7.89 -16.46 1.25
N ILE A 36 -7.35 -15.84 0.21
CA ILE A 36 -7.09 -14.39 0.18
C ILE A 36 -8.30 -13.71 -0.43
N GLY A 37 -8.96 -12.84 0.32
CA GLY A 37 -10.10 -12.03 -0.13
C GLY A 37 -9.65 -10.66 -0.58
N ALA A 38 -9.89 -10.28 -1.84
CA ALA A 38 -9.54 -8.96 -2.35
C ALA A 38 -10.79 -8.09 -2.54
N ALA A 39 -10.90 -7.03 -1.74
CA ALA A 39 -11.87 -5.95 -1.93
C ALA A 39 -11.17 -4.78 -2.64
N ILE A 40 -11.18 -4.81 -3.96
CA ILE A 40 -10.42 -3.92 -4.85
C ILE A 40 -11.30 -3.32 -5.93
N ALA A 41 -10.89 -2.20 -6.52
CA ALA A 41 -11.63 -1.58 -7.61
C ALA A 41 -11.36 -2.33 -8.94
N LYS A 42 -12.40 -2.94 -9.49
CA LYS A 42 -12.42 -3.47 -10.86
C LYS A 42 -13.03 -2.49 -11.85
N THR A 43 -13.62 -1.42 -11.33
CA THR A 43 -14.22 -0.32 -12.08
C THR A 43 -14.03 1.00 -11.33
N GLY A 44 -14.08 2.13 -12.07
CA GLY A 44 -13.90 3.45 -11.51
C GLY A 44 -12.46 3.96 -11.61
N TYR A 45 -12.17 5.09 -10.92
CA TYR A 45 -10.89 5.79 -11.09
C TYR A 45 -9.68 5.07 -10.46
N LEU A 46 -9.91 4.16 -9.52
CA LEU A 46 -8.85 3.34 -8.89
C LEU A 46 -8.51 2.07 -9.69
N GLU A 47 -9.32 1.69 -10.68
CA GLU A 47 -9.12 0.46 -11.44
C GLU A 47 -7.68 0.30 -11.97
N PRO A 48 -7.02 1.31 -12.57
CA PRO A 48 -5.66 1.16 -13.08
C PRO A 48 -4.61 0.86 -11.98
N TYR A 49 -4.85 1.35 -10.76
CA TYR A 49 -3.97 1.11 -9.62
C TYR A 49 -4.25 -0.25 -8.98
N ASP A 50 -5.52 -0.60 -8.80
CA ASP A 50 -5.93 -1.86 -8.19
C ASP A 50 -5.76 -3.07 -9.14
N ALA A 51 -5.65 -2.84 -10.45
CA ALA A 51 -5.25 -3.87 -11.43
C ALA A 51 -3.88 -4.51 -11.08
N THR A 52 -3.05 -3.81 -10.30
CA THR A 52 -1.78 -4.35 -9.77
C THR A 52 -1.96 -5.56 -8.86
N PHE A 53 -3.18 -5.85 -8.37
CA PHE A 53 -3.49 -7.06 -7.63
C PHE A 53 -3.21 -8.35 -8.43
N ALA A 54 -3.12 -8.29 -9.75
CA ALA A 54 -2.65 -9.38 -10.60
C ALA A 54 -1.27 -9.92 -10.17
N ALA A 55 -0.44 -9.10 -9.49
CA ALA A 55 0.82 -9.56 -8.92
C ALA A 55 0.64 -10.54 -7.74
N VAL A 56 -0.42 -10.37 -6.93
CA VAL A 56 -0.79 -11.35 -5.88
C VAL A 56 -1.35 -12.62 -6.51
N GLU A 57 -2.18 -12.51 -7.54
CA GLU A 57 -2.72 -13.68 -8.26
C GLU A 57 -1.57 -14.53 -8.84
N GLN A 58 -0.58 -13.90 -9.50
CA GLN A 58 0.61 -14.58 -9.99
C GLN A 58 1.41 -15.23 -8.87
N LEU A 59 1.61 -14.55 -7.74
CA LEU A 59 2.30 -15.10 -6.57
C LEU A 59 1.55 -16.32 -5.99
N VAL A 60 0.22 -16.29 -5.97
CA VAL A 60 -0.61 -17.43 -5.53
C VAL A 60 -0.45 -18.61 -6.47
N GLU A 61 -0.46 -18.40 -7.79
CA GLU A 61 -0.22 -19.45 -8.77
C GLU A 61 1.16 -20.08 -8.60
N GLU A 62 2.21 -19.26 -8.44
CA GLU A 62 3.57 -19.74 -8.18
C GLU A 62 3.69 -20.48 -6.85
N THR A 63 2.98 -20.03 -5.81
CA THR A 63 2.95 -20.70 -4.50
C THR A 63 2.28 -22.06 -4.61
N ASN A 64 1.16 -22.16 -5.30
CA ASN A 64 0.46 -23.43 -5.54
C ASN A 64 1.27 -24.40 -6.40
N ALA A 65 1.99 -23.90 -7.40
CA ALA A 65 2.87 -24.72 -8.24
C ALA A 65 4.03 -25.34 -7.43
N ARG A 66 4.44 -24.69 -6.31
CA ARG A 66 5.44 -25.20 -5.37
C ARG A 66 4.85 -26.05 -4.22
N GLY A 67 3.54 -26.40 -4.28
CA GLY A 67 2.86 -27.21 -3.28
C GLY A 67 2.05 -26.46 -2.23
N GLY A 68 1.81 -25.17 -2.43
CA GLY A 68 1.03 -24.32 -1.53
C GLY A 68 1.82 -23.80 -0.32
N ILE A 69 1.12 -23.45 0.74
CA ILE A 69 1.70 -23.10 2.06
C ILE A 69 1.62 -24.36 2.93
N ASP A 70 2.76 -25.00 3.18
CA ASP A 70 2.88 -26.24 3.98
C ASP A 70 1.91 -27.35 3.53
N GLY A 71 1.68 -27.46 2.21
CA GLY A 71 0.76 -28.42 1.60
C GLY A 71 -0.68 -27.91 1.46
N HIS A 72 -1.01 -26.73 1.96
CA HIS A 72 -2.32 -26.12 1.85
C HIS A 72 -2.40 -25.24 0.60
N ARG A 73 -3.40 -25.49 -0.25
CA ARG A 73 -3.64 -24.68 -1.44
C ARG A 73 -4.09 -23.28 -1.05
N VAL A 74 -3.64 -22.27 -1.81
CA VAL A 74 -4.12 -20.90 -1.69
C VAL A 74 -5.07 -20.59 -2.83
N ARG A 75 -6.19 -19.91 -2.54
CA ARG A 75 -7.10 -19.36 -3.55
C ARG A 75 -7.36 -17.89 -3.32
N VAL A 76 -7.85 -17.22 -4.36
CA VAL A 76 -8.26 -15.82 -4.31
C VAL A 76 -9.76 -15.73 -4.57
N VAL A 77 -10.44 -14.88 -3.79
CA VAL A 77 -11.81 -14.40 -4.06
C VAL A 77 -11.78 -12.89 -4.15
N GLN A 78 -12.61 -12.30 -5.02
CA GLN A 78 -12.57 -10.87 -5.29
C GLN A 78 -13.95 -10.24 -5.31
N ALA A 79 -14.05 -9.01 -4.81
CA ALA A 79 -15.23 -8.18 -4.93
C ALA A 79 -14.86 -6.76 -5.36
N ASP A 80 -15.68 -6.17 -6.25
CA ASP A 80 -15.48 -4.85 -6.82
C ASP A 80 -15.93 -3.76 -5.85
N THR A 81 -15.03 -2.88 -5.43
CA THR A 81 -15.32 -1.69 -4.63
C THR A 81 -15.88 -0.53 -5.46
N ARG A 82 -15.78 -0.59 -6.80
CA ARG A 82 -16.18 0.45 -7.74
C ARG A 82 -15.56 1.83 -7.46
N SER A 83 -14.40 1.85 -6.81
CA SER A 83 -13.74 3.08 -6.34
C SER A 83 -14.63 3.93 -5.41
N ASP A 84 -15.49 3.26 -4.62
CA ASP A 84 -16.46 3.91 -3.75
C ASP A 84 -16.37 3.35 -2.32
N PRO A 85 -16.24 4.19 -1.28
CA PRO A 85 -16.08 3.73 0.11
C PRO A 85 -17.28 2.91 0.63
N GLN A 86 -18.51 3.20 0.20
CA GLN A 86 -19.69 2.45 0.63
C GLN A 86 -19.72 1.06 -0.02
N GLN A 87 -19.33 0.98 -1.30
CA GLN A 87 -19.20 -0.30 -2.00
C GLN A 87 -18.02 -1.12 -1.45
N ALA A 88 -16.96 -0.47 -0.96
CA ALA A 88 -15.84 -1.16 -0.32
C ALA A 88 -16.27 -1.97 0.91
N VAL A 89 -17.15 -1.42 1.77
CA VAL A 89 -17.72 -2.16 2.91
C VAL A 89 -18.45 -3.41 2.44
N LEU A 90 -19.29 -3.30 1.41
CA LEU A 90 -20.03 -4.43 0.83
C LEU A 90 -19.11 -5.46 0.18
N ALA A 91 -18.03 -4.99 -0.46
CA ALA A 91 -17.03 -5.85 -1.07
C ALA A 91 -16.26 -6.65 0.01
N VAL A 92 -15.88 -6.01 1.11
CA VAL A 92 -15.21 -6.68 2.26
C VAL A 92 -16.16 -7.71 2.88
N GLN A 93 -17.43 -7.34 3.14
CA GLN A 93 -18.42 -8.29 3.66
C GLN A 93 -18.53 -9.51 2.75
N LYS A 94 -18.65 -9.30 1.45
CA LYS A 94 -18.79 -10.38 0.47
C LYS A 94 -17.60 -11.35 0.50
N VAL A 95 -16.36 -10.85 0.48
CA VAL A 95 -15.17 -11.74 0.48
C VAL A 95 -15.03 -12.49 1.80
N ILE A 96 -15.45 -11.90 2.94
CA ILE A 96 -15.51 -12.59 4.24
C ILE A 96 -16.56 -13.72 4.19
N GLU A 97 -17.75 -13.46 3.66
CA GLU A 97 -18.80 -14.48 3.47
C GLU A 97 -18.37 -15.61 2.52
N GLU A 98 -17.50 -15.33 1.56
CA GLU A 98 -16.86 -16.30 0.66
C GLU A 98 -15.70 -17.08 1.32
N GLY A 99 -15.45 -16.83 2.61
CA GLY A 99 -14.50 -17.56 3.45
C GLY A 99 -13.07 -17.02 3.40
N ALA A 100 -12.88 -15.71 3.17
CA ALA A 100 -11.56 -15.10 3.24
C ALA A 100 -10.94 -15.25 4.63
N ASP A 101 -9.71 -15.75 4.67
CA ASP A 101 -8.88 -15.88 5.87
C ASP A 101 -8.10 -14.58 6.14
N VAL A 102 -7.58 -13.97 5.08
CA VAL A 102 -6.85 -12.69 5.07
C VAL A 102 -7.36 -11.83 3.93
N LEU A 103 -7.15 -10.51 4.02
CA LEU A 103 -7.74 -9.55 3.08
C LEU A 103 -6.69 -8.71 2.38
N PHE A 104 -7.03 -8.23 1.18
CA PHE A 104 -6.30 -7.23 0.44
C PHE A 104 -7.27 -6.12 -0.02
N PHE A 105 -6.94 -4.86 0.24
CA PHE A 105 -7.82 -3.72 -0.02
C PHE A 105 -7.32 -2.83 -1.16
N SER A 106 -8.22 -2.00 -1.69
CA SER A 106 -7.92 -0.94 -2.66
C SER A 106 -6.73 -0.07 -2.23
N GLY A 107 -6.05 0.49 -3.21
CA GLY A 107 -4.81 1.27 -3.02
C GLY A 107 -5.01 2.72 -2.57
N GLU A 108 -6.20 3.13 -2.13
CA GLU A 108 -6.51 4.49 -1.71
C GLU A 108 -7.15 4.50 -0.31
N ALA A 109 -6.74 5.48 0.53
CA ALA A 109 -7.04 5.49 1.96
C ALA A 109 -8.54 5.51 2.29
N LEU A 110 -9.36 6.34 1.62
CA LEU A 110 -10.79 6.44 1.92
C LEU A 110 -11.52 5.12 1.65
N THR A 111 -11.19 4.48 0.54
CA THR A 111 -11.80 3.21 0.13
C THR A 111 -11.32 2.05 1.00
N ALA A 112 -10.02 1.97 1.28
CA ALA A 112 -9.44 0.94 2.13
C ALA A 112 -9.90 1.08 3.59
N ALA A 113 -9.86 2.29 4.15
CA ALA A 113 -10.27 2.55 5.52
C ALA A 113 -11.76 2.30 5.78
N ALA A 114 -12.62 2.44 4.77
CA ALA A 114 -14.04 2.15 4.93
C ALA A 114 -14.32 0.67 5.25
N GLY A 115 -13.53 -0.26 4.67
CA GLY A 115 -13.68 -1.69 4.92
C GLY A 115 -12.95 -2.21 6.17
N ALA A 116 -11.97 -1.46 6.66
CA ALA A 116 -11.09 -1.90 7.72
C ALA A 116 -11.79 -2.23 9.06
N PRO A 117 -12.79 -1.48 9.55
CA PRO A 117 -13.52 -1.85 10.78
C PRO A 117 -14.17 -3.23 10.69
N LEU A 118 -14.74 -3.59 9.53
CA LEU A 118 -15.34 -4.90 9.34
C LEU A 118 -14.29 -6.02 9.34
N ALA A 119 -13.09 -5.76 8.81
CA ALA A 119 -11.96 -6.69 8.89
C ALA A 119 -11.50 -6.89 10.35
N GLU A 120 -11.37 -5.80 11.12
CA GLU A 120 -10.99 -5.82 12.53
C GLU A 120 -12.03 -6.60 13.37
N GLU A 121 -13.33 -6.35 13.18
CA GLU A 121 -14.43 -7.05 13.86
C GLU A 121 -14.43 -8.57 13.60
N ASN A 122 -13.88 -9.00 12.48
CA ASN A 122 -13.79 -10.41 12.08
C ASN A 122 -12.38 -11.01 12.29
N ASP A 123 -11.50 -10.34 13.02
CA ASP A 123 -10.10 -10.74 13.27
C ASP A 123 -9.32 -11.04 11.98
N LYS A 124 -9.58 -10.27 10.89
CA LYS A 124 -8.94 -10.48 9.58
C LYS A 124 -7.79 -9.50 9.36
N LEU A 125 -6.57 -10.06 9.27
CA LEU A 125 -5.43 -9.28 8.77
C LEU A 125 -5.76 -8.75 7.38
N ASN A 126 -5.46 -7.46 7.13
CA ASN A 126 -5.65 -6.87 5.81
C ASN A 126 -4.41 -6.07 5.37
N PHE A 127 -4.10 -6.18 4.10
CA PHE A 127 -3.06 -5.42 3.43
C PHE A 127 -3.66 -4.45 2.40
N SER A 128 -2.93 -3.37 2.15
CA SER A 128 -3.16 -2.45 1.03
C SER A 128 -1.82 -1.89 0.54
N ILE A 129 -1.84 -1.21 -0.59
CA ILE A 129 -0.73 -0.36 -1.05
C ILE A 129 -0.94 1.12 -0.72
N VAL A 130 -1.89 1.43 0.16
CA VAL A 130 -2.15 2.80 0.66
C VAL A 130 -0.87 3.38 1.23
N ASN A 131 -0.53 4.60 0.83
CA ASN A 131 0.56 5.37 1.42
C ASN A 131 0.09 6.68 2.09
N GLU A 132 -1.15 7.11 1.83
CA GLU A 132 -1.74 8.29 2.48
C GLU A 132 -1.96 8.05 3.97
N PRO A 133 -1.95 9.14 4.78
CA PRO A 133 -2.40 9.07 6.17
C PRO A 133 -3.85 8.59 6.28
N GLY A 134 -4.13 7.85 7.35
CA GLY A 134 -5.49 7.39 7.65
C GLY A 134 -5.69 5.87 7.45
N PHE A 135 -4.62 5.10 7.24
CA PHE A 135 -4.62 3.65 7.22
C PHE A 135 -3.63 3.08 8.25
N GLY A 136 -3.90 1.91 8.82
CA GLY A 136 -3.13 1.35 9.93
C GLY A 136 -3.42 2.01 11.28
N PRO A 137 -2.72 1.64 12.35
CA PRO A 137 -2.85 2.26 13.66
C PRO A 137 -2.51 3.77 13.61
N PRO A 138 -3.20 4.61 14.38
CA PRO A 138 -4.35 4.29 15.23
C PRO A 138 -5.72 4.34 14.51
N THR A 139 -5.75 4.58 13.19
CA THR A 139 -6.97 4.97 12.45
C THR A 139 -7.85 3.78 12.11
N THR A 140 -7.30 2.73 11.51
CA THR A 140 -8.08 1.59 10.99
C THR A 140 -7.87 0.28 11.76
N GLY A 141 -7.26 0.38 12.94
CA GLY A 141 -7.03 -0.78 13.79
C GLY A 141 -5.67 -1.46 13.55
N ARG A 142 -5.41 -2.47 14.39
CA ARG A 142 -4.13 -3.17 14.44
C ARG A 142 -3.93 -4.16 13.29
N LEU A 143 -5.01 -4.60 12.64
CA LEU A 143 -4.94 -5.63 11.61
C LEU A 143 -4.73 -5.06 10.19
N SER A 144 -4.61 -3.74 10.06
CA SER A 144 -4.42 -3.04 8.76
C SER A 144 -2.95 -2.71 8.53
N PHE A 145 -2.36 -3.23 7.44
CA PHE A 145 -0.95 -3.05 7.07
C PHE A 145 -0.80 -2.50 5.66
N SER A 146 0.13 -1.57 5.46
CA SER A 146 0.53 -1.14 4.13
C SER A 146 1.84 -1.81 3.70
N SER A 147 1.90 -2.26 2.47
CA SER A 147 3.15 -2.71 1.84
C SER A 147 3.96 -1.55 1.22
N ASN A 148 3.42 -0.33 1.25
CA ASN A 148 4.14 0.89 0.91
C ASN A 148 4.71 1.59 2.15
N PRO A 149 5.79 2.37 2.01
CA PRO A 149 6.11 3.41 2.97
C PRO A 149 5.06 4.51 2.97
N SER A 150 4.96 5.26 4.06
CA SER A 150 4.02 6.39 4.13
C SER A 150 4.35 7.47 3.11
N LEU A 151 3.33 8.17 2.64
CA LEU A 151 3.45 9.36 1.80
C LEU A 151 4.35 10.44 2.44
N LEU A 152 4.34 10.51 3.77
CA LEU A 152 5.20 11.43 4.53
C LEU A 152 6.68 11.06 4.36
N SER A 153 7.00 9.77 4.37
CA SER A 153 8.35 9.25 4.12
C SER A 153 8.77 9.46 2.66
N GLU A 154 7.85 9.21 1.72
CA GLU A 154 8.06 9.41 0.29
C GLU A 154 8.40 10.87 -0.03
N THR A 155 7.51 11.79 0.34
CA THR A 155 7.68 13.22 0.04
C THR A 155 8.87 13.85 0.78
N SER A 156 9.26 13.28 1.93
CA SER A 156 10.51 13.66 2.60
C SER A 156 11.74 13.20 1.83
N ALA A 157 11.70 12.02 1.21
CA ALA A 157 12.78 11.59 0.29
C ALA A 157 12.84 12.50 -0.94
N ASP A 158 11.68 12.90 -1.49
CA ASP A 158 11.58 13.84 -2.60
C ASP A 158 12.19 15.21 -2.26
N ALA A 159 11.88 15.74 -1.09
CA ALA A 159 12.48 16.97 -0.59
C ALA A 159 14.00 16.84 -0.43
N THR A 160 14.46 15.72 0.15
CA THR A 160 15.89 15.42 0.30
C THR A 160 16.59 15.36 -1.05
N PHE A 161 16.01 14.68 -2.05
CA PHE A 161 16.55 14.57 -3.41
C PHE A 161 16.72 15.94 -4.07
N LEU A 162 15.69 16.78 -4.06
CA LEU A 162 15.78 18.12 -4.65
C LEU A 162 16.80 19.00 -3.90
N HIS A 163 16.84 18.91 -2.58
CA HIS A 163 17.81 19.66 -1.77
C HIS A 163 19.26 19.26 -2.07
N GLU A 164 19.56 17.97 -2.21
CA GLU A 164 20.89 17.45 -2.57
C GLU A 164 21.32 17.83 -3.99
N ARG A 165 20.37 18.10 -4.89
CA ARG A 165 20.63 18.61 -6.25
C ARG A 165 20.82 20.12 -6.31
N GLY A 166 20.82 20.80 -5.16
CA GLY A 166 21.08 22.22 -5.06
C GLY A 166 19.88 23.12 -5.30
N ILE A 167 18.66 22.57 -5.39
CA ILE A 167 17.42 23.35 -5.42
C ILE A 167 17.30 24.17 -4.12
N ARG A 168 16.76 25.38 -4.21
CA ARG A 168 16.62 26.31 -3.09
C ARG A 168 15.20 26.77 -2.87
N HIS A 169 14.41 26.93 -3.94
CA HIS A 169 13.10 27.56 -3.92
C HIS A 169 12.12 26.77 -4.77
N PRO A 170 11.71 25.53 -4.38
CA PRO A 170 10.70 24.78 -5.11
C PRO A 170 9.35 25.45 -5.03
N PHE A 171 8.50 25.21 -6.05
CA PHE A 171 7.13 25.64 -6.12
C PHE A 171 6.19 24.44 -6.01
N LEU A 172 5.10 24.57 -5.28
CA LEU A 172 4.16 23.48 -5.05
C LEU A 172 2.94 23.59 -5.95
N PHE A 173 2.67 22.56 -6.73
CA PHE A 173 1.40 22.36 -7.43
C PHE A 173 0.58 21.36 -6.62
N ARG A 174 -0.43 21.86 -5.87
CA ARG A 174 -1.24 21.07 -4.94
C ARG A 174 -2.58 20.71 -5.54
N ASP A 175 -2.77 19.42 -5.80
CA ASP A 175 -4.06 18.85 -6.13
C ASP A 175 -4.95 18.77 -4.89
N THR A 176 -6.10 19.42 -4.93
CA THR A 176 -7.01 19.48 -3.79
C THR A 176 -8.17 18.50 -3.87
N SER A 177 -8.24 17.69 -4.92
CA SER A 177 -9.32 16.72 -5.16
C SER A 177 -9.41 15.63 -4.08
N ILE A 178 -8.24 15.14 -3.63
CA ILE A 178 -8.14 14.07 -2.63
C ILE A 178 -7.08 14.40 -1.57
N ILE A 179 -7.10 13.63 -0.49
CA ILE A 179 -6.15 13.79 0.63
C ILE A 179 -4.69 13.61 0.21
N TYR A 180 -4.42 12.75 -0.79
CA TYR A 180 -3.09 12.47 -1.31
C TYR A 180 -2.31 13.75 -1.69
N GLY A 181 -2.91 14.60 -2.54
CA GLY A 181 -2.26 15.84 -2.96
C GLY A 181 -2.04 16.83 -1.81
N LYS A 182 -3.04 16.98 -0.93
CA LYS A 182 -2.94 17.89 0.24
C LYS A 182 -1.90 17.43 1.24
N ALA A 183 -1.94 16.16 1.64
CA ALA A 183 -1.02 15.58 2.60
C ALA A 183 0.42 15.55 2.05
N GLY A 184 0.60 15.16 0.78
CA GLY A 184 1.90 15.12 0.11
C GLY A 184 2.56 16.50 0.04
N CYS A 185 1.82 17.54 -0.35
CA CYS A 185 2.37 18.91 -0.36
C CYS A 185 2.73 19.40 1.04
N SER A 186 1.87 19.15 2.04
CA SER A 186 2.14 19.54 3.43
C SER A 186 3.41 18.86 3.95
N ALA A 187 3.54 17.55 3.74
CA ALA A 187 4.70 16.79 4.19
C ALA A 187 6.00 17.20 3.47
N PHE A 188 5.92 17.45 2.14
CA PHE A 188 7.05 17.98 1.39
C PHE A 188 7.49 19.34 1.95
N GLN A 189 6.56 20.27 2.18
CA GLN A 189 6.88 21.59 2.72
C GLN A 189 7.55 21.50 4.08
N GLN A 190 6.99 20.72 5.01
CA GLN A 190 7.58 20.53 6.35
C GLN A 190 9.01 19.95 6.26
N SER A 191 9.21 18.95 5.38
CA SER A 191 10.52 18.34 5.16
C SER A 191 11.50 19.35 4.54
N TRP A 192 11.03 20.17 3.59
CA TRP A 192 11.82 21.20 2.94
C TRP A 192 12.29 22.29 3.92
N GLU A 193 11.38 22.78 4.77
CA GLU A 193 11.66 23.76 5.81
C GLU A 193 12.61 23.18 6.86
N HIS A 194 12.45 21.91 7.24
CA HIS A 194 13.40 21.20 8.13
C HIS A 194 14.83 21.15 7.54
N LEU A 195 14.95 21.01 6.22
CA LEU A 195 16.24 21.05 5.52
C LEU A 195 16.81 22.47 5.39
N GLY A 196 16.14 23.50 5.92
CA GLY A 196 16.53 24.90 5.88
C GLY A 196 16.19 25.60 4.56
N GLY A 197 15.32 24.99 3.72
CA GLY A 197 14.85 25.57 2.47
C GLY A 197 13.64 26.47 2.66
N THR A 198 13.27 27.20 1.60
CA THR A 198 12.06 28.04 1.53
C THR A 198 11.26 27.68 0.28
N ILE A 199 9.93 27.68 0.37
CA ILE A 199 9.04 27.44 -0.77
C ILE A 199 8.86 28.78 -1.54
N ALA A 200 9.05 28.76 -2.86
CA ALA A 200 8.85 29.93 -3.73
C ALA A 200 7.39 30.36 -3.83
N GLY A 201 6.49 29.45 -3.63
CA GLY A 201 5.04 29.64 -3.67
C GLY A 201 4.29 28.34 -3.85
N SER A 202 2.98 28.41 -3.76
CA SER A 202 2.10 27.27 -3.99
C SER A 202 0.83 27.69 -4.71
N VAL A 203 0.27 26.76 -5.48
CA VAL A 203 -1.02 26.92 -6.17
C VAL A 203 -1.87 25.69 -5.99
N ASP A 204 -3.17 25.91 -5.92
CA ASP A 204 -4.17 24.85 -5.87
C ASP A 204 -4.76 24.61 -7.25
N PHE A 205 -5.09 23.35 -7.54
CA PHE A 205 -5.88 22.94 -8.68
C PHE A 205 -6.64 21.65 -8.34
N GLU A 206 -7.62 21.29 -9.14
CA GLU A 206 -8.31 20.00 -9.04
C GLU A 206 -7.85 19.09 -10.18
N ASN A 207 -7.82 17.79 -9.93
CA ASN A 207 -7.37 16.79 -10.92
C ASN A 207 -8.22 16.83 -12.21
N SER A 208 -9.48 17.28 -12.10
CA SER A 208 -10.43 17.45 -13.20
C SER A 208 -10.28 18.77 -13.97
N ASP A 209 -9.40 19.70 -13.55
CA ASP A 209 -9.23 20.98 -14.20
C ASP A 209 -8.70 20.82 -15.63
N GLU A 210 -9.44 21.33 -16.61
CA GLU A 210 -9.00 21.34 -18.01
C GLU A 210 -7.81 22.28 -18.26
N SER A 211 -7.66 23.31 -17.44
CA SER A 211 -6.60 24.32 -17.58
C SER A 211 -6.05 24.79 -16.24
N VAL A 212 -4.71 24.78 -16.14
CA VAL A 212 -3.93 25.37 -15.05
C VAL A 212 -3.13 26.59 -15.50
N ALA A 213 -3.61 27.32 -16.51
CA ALA A 213 -2.89 28.46 -17.10
C ALA A 213 -2.59 29.57 -16.09
N SER A 214 -3.50 29.86 -15.14
CA SER A 214 -3.28 30.86 -14.08
C SER A 214 -2.19 30.40 -13.10
N GLN A 215 -2.16 29.12 -12.74
CA GLN A 215 -1.18 28.50 -11.88
C GLN A 215 0.22 28.52 -12.55
N VAL A 216 0.28 28.20 -13.85
CA VAL A 216 1.52 28.28 -14.65
C VAL A 216 2.02 29.73 -14.74
N SER A 217 1.15 30.72 -14.83
CA SER A 217 1.55 32.13 -14.80
C SER A 217 2.14 32.53 -13.46
N GLN A 218 1.60 32.07 -12.35
CA GLN A 218 2.14 32.30 -11.01
C GLN A 218 3.50 31.62 -10.83
N LEU A 219 3.67 30.36 -11.28
CA LEU A 219 4.95 29.67 -11.29
C LEU A 219 6.01 30.49 -12.05
N ARG A 220 5.69 31.00 -13.24
CA ARG A 220 6.62 31.81 -14.05
C ARG A 220 7.09 33.06 -13.32
N GLY A 221 6.23 33.70 -12.53
CA GLY A 221 6.54 34.90 -11.75
C GLY A 221 7.24 34.66 -10.41
N SER A 222 7.31 33.40 -9.96
CA SER A 222 7.73 33.09 -8.59
C SER A 222 9.25 33.08 -8.38
N GLY A 223 10.05 32.94 -9.45
CA GLY A 223 11.49 32.70 -9.35
C GLY A 223 11.87 31.29 -8.86
N ALA A 224 10.93 30.34 -8.90
CA ALA A 224 11.16 28.98 -8.50
C ALA A 224 12.20 28.26 -9.36
N ASP A 225 13.02 27.41 -8.74
CA ASP A 225 14.06 26.61 -9.39
C ASP A 225 13.70 25.12 -9.53
N ALA A 226 12.54 24.69 -9.00
CA ALA A 226 11.92 23.39 -9.22
C ALA A 226 10.41 23.43 -8.99
N VAL A 227 9.68 22.40 -9.43
CA VAL A 227 8.28 22.14 -9.10
C VAL A 227 8.17 20.81 -8.38
N PHE A 228 7.47 20.78 -7.27
CA PHE A 228 6.96 19.55 -6.69
C PHE A 228 5.47 19.43 -7.03
N MET A 229 5.12 18.34 -7.72
CA MET A 229 3.78 18.07 -8.23
C MET A 229 3.04 17.14 -7.28
N CYS A 230 2.30 17.68 -6.32
CA CYS A 230 1.51 16.91 -5.34
C CYS A 230 0.19 16.48 -5.97
N SER A 231 0.25 15.58 -6.91
CA SER A 231 -0.90 15.11 -7.69
C SER A 231 -0.65 13.74 -8.30
N TYR A 232 -1.55 13.29 -9.13
CA TYR A 232 -1.53 12.04 -9.86
C TYR A 232 -2.10 12.24 -11.28
N PRO A 233 -1.82 11.34 -12.25
CA PRO A 233 -2.49 11.37 -13.55
C PRO A 233 -4.01 11.09 -13.43
N PRO A 234 -4.87 11.71 -14.29
CA PRO A 234 -4.48 12.50 -15.46
C PRO A 234 -4.20 13.99 -15.19
N GLY A 235 -4.75 14.59 -14.13
CA GLY A 235 -4.70 16.05 -13.91
C GLY A 235 -3.27 16.54 -13.67
N GLY A 236 -2.49 15.88 -12.84
CA GLY A 236 -1.09 16.23 -12.63
C GLY A 236 -0.25 16.13 -13.91
N ALA A 237 -0.51 15.12 -14.76
CA ALA A 237 0.12 14.99 -16.07
C ALA A 237 -0.27 16.13 -17.01
N ALA A 238 -1.55 16.55 -17.01
CA ALA A 238 -2.03 17.70 -17.77
C ALA A 238 -1.37 19.01 -17.30
N ALA A 239 -1.16 19.17 -15.99
CA ALA A 239 -0.41 20.29 -15.41
C ALA A 239 1.05 20.30 -15.87
N ILE A 240 1.77 19.18 -15.82
CA ILE A 240 3.14 19.04 -16.32
C ILE A 240 3.20 19.42 -17.81
N LYS A 241 2.23 18.94 -18.62
CA LYS A 241 2.15 19.28 -20.05
C LYS A 241 2.00 20.77 -20.28
N GLN A 242 1.15 21.47 -19.52
CA GLN A 242 0.92 22.92 -19.63
C GLN A 242 2.15 23.73 -19.17
N ILE A 243 2.83 23.29 -18.09
CA ILE A 243 4.10 23.88 -17.64
C ILE A 243 5.15 23.81 -18.77
N ARG A 244 5.31 22.64 -19.39
CA ARG A 244 6.27 22.43 -20.49
C ARG A 244 5.89 23.17 -21.77
N ALA A 245 4.60 23.24 -22.10
CA ALA A 245 4.10 24.05 -23.22
C ALA A 245 4.36 25.57 -23.04
N ALA A 246 4.44 26.00 -21.78
CA ALA A 246 4.82 27.38 -21.43
C ALA A 246 6.35 27.62 -21.43
N HIS A 247 7.17 26.65 -21.90
CA HIS A 247 8.63 26.69 -21.93
C HIS A 247 9.30 26.90 -20.57
N ILE A 248 8.70 26.36 -19.50
CA ILE A 248 9.28 26.33 -18.17
C ILE A 248 10.00 24.98 -18.01
N GLU A 249 11.33 25.01 -17.95
CA GLU A 249 12.22 23.81 -18.01
C GLU A 249 12.83 23.45 -16.64
N VAL A 250 12.41 24.09 -15.55
CA VAL A 250 12.87 23.72 -14.20
C VAL A 250 12.55 22.24 -13.91
N PRO A 251 13.32 21.56 -13.03
CA PRO A 251 13.00 20.22 -12.59
C PRO A 251 11.56 20.11 -12.08
N ILE A 252 10.88 19.04 -12.47
CA ILE A 252 9.58 18.66 -11.92
C ILE A 252 9.74 17.28 -11.29
N LEU A 253 9.34 17.14 -10.03
CA LEU A 253 9.31 15.89 -9.31
C LEU A 253 7.89 15.60 -8.86
N GLY A 254 7.39 14.41 -9.15
CA GLY A 254 6.11 13.89 -8.66
C GLY A 254 6.29 12.68 -7.77
N PRO A 255 5.32 12.39 -6.89
CA PRO A 255 5.33 11.19 -6.06
C PRO A 255 5.00 9.93 -6.87
N SER A 256 4.93 8.77 -6.20
CA SER A 256 4.81 7.43 -6.81
C SER A 256 3.53 7.20 -7.63
N ALA A 257 2.54 8.04 -7.48
CA ALA A 257 1.37 8.03 -8.36
C ALA A 257 1.68 8.40 -9.83
N PHE A 258 2.87 8.95 -10.12
CA PHE A 258 3.37 9.13 -11.49
C PHE A 258 4.12 7.89 -12.02
N ASP A 259 3.80 6.72 -11.51
CA ASP A 259 4.28 5.43 -12.05
C ASP A 259 3.78 5.18 -13.48
N GLY A 260 4.50 4.34 -14.21
CA GLY A 260 4.16 3.96 -15.57
C GLY A 260 4.50 5.00 -16.64
N THR A 261 4.09 4.72 -17.88
CA THR A 261 4.34 5.58 -19.05
C THR A 261 3.07 6.10 -19.72
N PHE A 262 1.90 5.66 -19.28
CA PHE A 262 0.60 6.02 -19.87
C PHE A 262 0.33 7.53 -19.87
N TRP A 263 0.90 8.26 -18.94
CA TRP A 263 0.69 9.70 -18.75
C TRP A 263 1.68 10.60 -19.53
N VAL A 264 2.82 10.07 -19.99
CA VAL A 264 3.88 10.89 -20.62
C VAL A 264 3.54 11.38 -22.03
N LYS A 265 2.54 10.75 -22.66
CA LYS A 265 2.17 11.01 -24.05
C LYS A 265 1.73 12.46 -24.27
N GLY A 266 2.37 13.15 -25.21
CA GLY A 266 2.04 14.51 -25.62
C GLY A 266 2.57 15.59 -24.69
N ILE A 267 3.44 15.27 -23.74
CA ILE A 267 4.21 16.25 -22.98
C ILE A 267 5.37 16.74 -23.86
N PRO A 268 5.52 18.05 -24.10
CA PRO A 268 6.51 18.58 -25.04
C PRO A 268 7.95 18.28 -24.69
N SER A 269 8.26 18.19 -23.39
CA SER A 269 9.61 17.87 -22.88
C SER A 269 9.50 17.10 -21.56
N LEU A 270 10.17 15.96 -21.49
CA LEU A 270 10.33 15.17 -20.27
C LEU A 270 11.71 15.37 -19.63
N LYS A 271 12.51 16.29 -20.17
CA LYS A 271 13.78 16.69 -19.58
C LYS A 271 13.54 17.20 -18.16
N ASN A 272 14.36 16.74 -17.21
CA ASN A 272 14.25 17.08 -15.79
C ASN A 272 12.86 16.78 -15.18
N VAL A 273 12.15 15.74 -15.67
CA VAL A 273 10.96 15.20 -15.03
C VAL A 273 11.34 13.92 -14.30
N TYR A 274 10.97 13.85 -13.03
CA TYR A 274 11.31 12.78 -12.10
C TYR A 274 10.07 12.29 -11.36
N ALA A 275 10.14 11.05 -10.88
CA ALA A 275 9.18 10.52 -9.90
C ALA A 275 9.89 9.59 -8.91
N SER A 276 9.45 9.58 -7.66
CA SER A 276 9.77 8.54 -6.69
C SER A 276 8.91 7.31 -6.97
N MET A 277 9.47 6.11 -6.94
CA MET A 277 8.75 4.86 -7.23
C MET A 277 9.36 3.68 -6.48
N ASN A 278 8.59 2.61 -6.27
CA ASN A 278 9.10 1.38 -5.67
C ASN A 278 10.08 0.64 -6.57
N GLY A 279 9.99 0.85 -7.86
CA GLY A 279 10.81 0.24 -8.89
C GLY A 279 10.17 0.38 -10.27
N SER A 280 10.84 -0.10 -11.32
CA SER A 280 10.35 -0.03 -12.69
C SER A 280 10.75 -1.26 -13.49
N ALA A 281 9.81 -1.80 -14.28
CA ALA A 281 10.10 -2.86 -15.26
C ALA A 281 11.03 -2.38 -16.39
N TYR A 282 11.05 -1.09 -16.66
CA TYR A 282 11.95 -0.50 -17.68
C TYR A 282 13.42 -0.41 -17.23
N ASP A 283 13.65 -0.34 -15.93
CA ASP A 283 14.99 -0.30 -15.32
C ASP A 283 14.96 -0.97 -13.93
N PRO A 284 14.89 -2.31 -13.87
CA PRO A 284 14.79 -3.05 -12.61
C PRO A 284 16.03 -2.85 -11.75
N ALA A 285 15.83 -2.63 -10.45
CA ALA A 285 16.90 -2.35 -9.50
C ALA A 285 17.85 -3.56 -9.28
N ASN A 286 17.35 -4.79 -9.48
CA ASN A 286 18.11 -6.03 -9.29
C ASN A 286 17.52 -7.18 -10.10
N GLU A 287 18.22 -8.33 -10.09
CA GLU A 287 17.81 -9.54 -10.85
C GLU A 287 16.48 -10.13 -10.32
N GLU A 288 16.20 -10.05 -9.02
CA GLU A 288 14.94 -10.58 -8.43
C GLU A 288 13.74 -9.82 -9.00
N THR A 289 13.79 -8.49 -9.03
CA THR A 289 12.73 -7.66 -9.63
C THR A 289 12.63 -7.85 -11.15
N ALA A 290 13.77 -8.01 -11.85
CA ALA A 290 13.77 -8.26 -13.29
C ALA A 290 13.10 -9.62 -13.64
N GLN A 291 13.32 -10.65 -12.83
CA GLN A 291 12.69 -11.96 -13.02
C GLN A 291 11.20 -11.91 -12.71
N LEU A 292 10.79 -11.17 -11.65
CA LEU A 292 9.38 -10.97 -11.35
C LEU A 292 8.63 -10.32 -12.52
N PHE A 293 9.15 -9.21 -13.06
CA PHE A 293 8.50 -8.55 -14.20
C PHE A 293 8.39 -9.47 -15.41
N LYS A 294 9.43 -10.25 -15.72
CA LYS A 294 9.36 -11.26 -16.79
C LYS A 294 8.32 -12.36 -16.51
N SER A 295 8.09 -12.70 -15.24
CA SER A 295 7.05 -13.68 -14.86
C SER A 295 5.66 -13.09 -15.08
N LEU A 296 5.44 -11.85 -14.62
CA LEU A 296 4.19 -11.12 -14.81
C LEU A 296 3.85 -10.91 -16.28
N GLU A 297 4.82 -10.48 -17.10
CA GLU A 297 4.64 -10.32 -18.56
C GLU A 297 4.26 -11.65 -19.23
N ARG A 298 4.89 -12.77 -18.84
CA ARG A 298 4.53 -14.11 -19.36
C ARG A 298 3.13 -14.54 -18.95
N ALA A 299 2.65 -14.10 -17.81
CA ALA A 299 1.26 -14.29 -17.35
C ALA A 299 0.27 -13.33 -18.04
N GLY A 300 0.74 -12.40 -18.89
CA GLY A 300 -0.10 -11.42 -19.58
C GLY A 300 -0.45 -10.19 -18.76
N VAL A 301 0.23 -9.98 -17.62
CA VAL A 301 0.06 -8.78 -16.79
C VAL A 301 0.78 -7.61 -17.43
N ASP A 302 0.10 -6.47 -17.55
CA ASP A 302 0.73 -5.22 -17.95
C ASP A 302 1.66 -4.72 -16.85
N THR A 303 2.95 -4.58 -17.17
CA THR A 303 3.99 -4.17 -16.22
C THR A 303 4.29 -2.67 -16.26
N ASP A 304 3.51 -1.86 -16.97
CA ASP A 304 3.73 -0.41 -17.06
C ASP A 304 3.60 0.26 -15.66
N VAL A 305 2.59 -0.09 -14.86
CA VAL A 305 2.44 0.39 -13.47
C VAL A 305 3.28 -0.47 -12.52
N SER A 306 4.59 -0.40 -12.72
CA SER A 306 5.59 -1.30 -12.10
C SER A 306 5.71 -1.14 -10.59
N SER A 307 5.63 0.10 -10.10
CA SER A 307 5.76 0.45 -8.68
C SER A 307 4.62 -0.15 -7.87
N GLY A 308 3.39 -0.02 -8.38
CA GLY A 308 2.21 -0.62 -7.79
C GLY A 308 2.30 -2.17 -7.76
N LEU A 309 2.72 -2.80 -8.87
CA LEU A 309 2.91 -4.25 -8.95
C LEU A 309 3.91 -4.75 -7.91
N LEU A 310 5.04 -4.06 -7.73
CA LEU A 310 6.04 -4.40 -6.71
C LEU A 310 5.50 -4.29 -5.29
N ALA A 311 4.78 -3.22 -4.98
CA ALA A 311 4.17 -3.03 -3.67
C ALA A 311 3.12 -4.10 -3.38
N THR A 312 2.25 -4.38 -4.35
CA THR A 312 1.19 -5.39 -4.23
C THR A 312 1.77 -6.80 -4.07
N TYR A 313 2.79 -7.15 -4.87
CA TYR A 313 3.50 -8.43 -4.74
C TYR A 313 4.15 -8.57 -3.37
N ALA A 314 4.80 -7.50 -2.85
CA ALA A 314 5.40 -7.49 -1.52
C ALA A 314 4.36 -7.72 -0.42
N GLY A 315 3.16 -7.12 -0.53
CA GLY A 315 2.05 -7.39 0.40
C GLY A 315 1.62 -8.85 0.39
N GLY A 316 1.49 -9.44 -0.81
CA GLY A 316 1.22 -10.87 -0.96
C GLY A 316 2.31 -11.76 -0.35
N GLN A 317 3.60 -11.42 -0.56
CA GLN A 317 4.72 -12.12 0.07
C GLN A 317 4.62 -12.09 1.60
N LEU A 318 4.35 -10.91 2.18
CA LEU A 318 4.21 -10.74 3.62
C LEU A 318 3.07 -11.58 4.20
N ILE A 319 1.92 -11.65 3.54
CA ILE A 319 0.80 -12.51 3.91
C ILE A 319 1.23 -13.99 3.91
N ILE A 320 1.75 -14.46 2.77
CA ILE A 320 2.13 -15.87 2.60
C ILE A 320 3.22 -16.29 3.57
N ASP A 321 4.23 -15.45 3.78
CA ASP A 321 5.34 -15.75 4.68
C ASP A 321 4.92 -15.69 6.14
N ALA A 322 4.04 -14.77 6.55
CA ALA A 322 3.48 -14.73 7.90
C ALA A 322 2.64 -15.99 8.20
N ILE A 323 1.79 -16.42 7.26
CA ILE A 323 1.01 -17.66 7.41
C ILE A 323 1.93 -18.87 7.52
N ARG A 324 2.96 -18.98 6.67
CA ARG A 324 3.94 -20.09 6.73
C ARG A 324 4.72 -20.12 8.03
N GLU A 325 5.15 -18.96 8.52
CA GLU A 325 5.93 -18.83 9.75
C GLU A 325 5.12 -19.20 10.99
N THR A 326 3.86 -18.77 11.03
CA THR A 326 3.01 -18.94 12.22
C THR A 326 2.18 -20.21 12.21
N GLY A 327 1.96 -20.83 11.04
CA GLY A 327 1.01 -21.93 10.88
C GLY A 327 -0.43 -21.51 11.18
N SER A 328 -0.78 -20.24 11.04
CA SER A 328 -2.07 -19.65 11.42
C SER A 328 -2.60 -18.71 10.33
N VAL A 329 -3.91 -18.53 10.30
CA VAL A 329 -4.61 -17.48 9.55
C VAL A 329 -5.32 -16.48 10.48
N ASP A 330 -5.12 -16.61 11.78
CA ASP A 330 -5.64 -15.66 12.77
C ASP A 330 -4.95 -14.30 12.62
N GLY A 331 -5.74 -13.24 12.39
CA GLY A 331 -5.21 -11.90 12.09
C GLY A 331 -4.32 -11.35 13.19
N ASN A 332 -4.64 -11.61 14.46
CA ASN A 332 -3.83 -11.13 15.60
C ASN A 332 -2.48 -11.83 15.69
N VAL A 333 -2.45 -13.15 15.38
CA VAL A 333 -1.21 -13.94 15.31
C VAL A 333 -0.33 -13.44 14.16
N LEU A 334 -0.92 -13.22 12.98
CA LEU A 334 -0.21 -12.70 11.81
C LEU A 334 0.33 -11.30 12.04
N ALA A 335 -0.47 -10.38 12.61
CA ALA A 335 -0.05 -9.03 12.93
C ALA A 335 1.13 -9.02 13.91
N ALA A 336 1.08 -9.86 14.97
CA ALA A 336 2.18 -9.98 15.91
C ALA A 336 3.48 -10.49 15.26
N ALA A 337 3.39 -11.41 14.30
CA ALA A 337 4.55 -11.91 13.55
C ALA A 337 5.16 -10.83 12.65
N LEU A 338 4.32 -10.02 11.99
CA LEU A 338 4.76 -8.90 11.14
C LEU A 338 5.45 -7.80 11.95
N GLU A 339 4.96 -7.49 13.15
CA GLU A 339 5.53 -6.49 14.04
C GLU A 339 6.84 -6.93 14.72
N ALA A 340 7.07 -8.26 14.85
CA ALA A 340 8.16 -8.81 15.67
C ALA A 340 9.56 -8.59 15.10
N LYS A 341 9.70 -8.50 13.78
CA LYS A 341 11.00 -8.44 13.09
C LYS A 341 10.89 -7.87 11.68
N PRO A 342 11.99 -7.40 11.10
CA PRO A 342 12.01 -7.05 9.69
C PRO A 342 11.86 -8.27 8.77
N HIS A 343 11.16 -8.08 7.64
CA HIS A 343 10.87 -9.08 6.61
C HIS A 343 11.59 -8.76 5.30
N LYS A 344 12.06 -9.79 4.59
CA LYS A 344 12.64 -9.63 3.25
C LYS A 344 11.51 -9.74 2.22
N THR A 345 11.43 -8.77 1.31
CA THR A 345 10.45 -8.75 0.22
C THR A 345 11.16 -8.39 -1.10
N VAL A 346 10.43 -8.46 -2.21
CA VAL A 346 10.90 -8.03 -3.53
C VAL A 346 11.32 -6.53 -3.56
N VAL A 347 10.73 -5.71 -2.70
CA VAL A 347 11.06 -4.28 -2.55
C VAL A 347 12.17 -4.03 -1.51
N GLY A 348 12.84 -5.09 -1.06
CA GLY A 348 13.87 -5.03 -0.03
C GLY A 348 13.37 -5.41 1.37
N LYS A 349 14.08 -4.91 2.38
CA LYS A 349 13.76 -5.21 3.77
C LYS A 349 12.75 -4.21 4.31
N VAL A 350 11.63 -4.71 4.81
CA VAL A 350 10.53 -3.92 5.39
C VAL A 350 10.36 -4.27 6.87
N ALA A 351 9.88 -3.32 7.65
CA ALA A 351 9.62 -3.50 9.07
C ALA A 351 8.39 -2.70 9.50
N TYR A 352 7.67 -3.23 10.47
CA TYR A 352 6.51 -2.61 11.09
C TYR A 352 6.74 -2.44 12.59
N THR A 353 6.02 -1.52 13.21
CA THR A 353 5.93 -1.40 14.66
C THR A 353 4.47 -1.50 15.08
N LYS A 354 4.19 -1.55 16.39
CA LYS A 354 2.80 -1.58 16.88
C LYS A 354 2.01 -0.31 16.58
N ASP A 355 2.72 0.80 16.38
CA ASP A 355 2.12 2.13 16.21
C ASP A 355 2.18 2.63 14.76
N ASP A 356 2.97 1.95 13.90
CA ASP A 356 3.15 2.32 12.51
C ASP A 356 3.21 1.07 11.63
N HIS A 357 2.21 0.90 10.80
CA HIS A 357 2.06 -0.20 9.84
C HIS A 357 2.34 0.20 8.39
N TYR A 358 3.09 1.29 8.18
CA TYR A 358 3.75 1.56 6.91
C TYR A 358 5.17 1.02 6.90
N THR A 359 5.64 0.60 5.73
CA THR A 359 7.02 0.12 5.62
C THR A 359 8.02 1.28 5.71
N THR A 360 9.22 1.01 6.24
CA THR A 360 10.32 1.99 6.24
C THR A 360 11.43 1.51 5.33
N ARG A 361 11.83 2.32 4.35
CA ARG A 361 12.91 2.01 3.40
C ARG A 361 13.44 3.25 2.69
N THR A 362 14.47 3.07 1.84
CA THR A 362 14.90 4.09 0.87
C THR A 362 13.88 4.20 -0.28
N TRP A 363 13.87 5.36 -0.93
CA TRP A 363 13.03 5.65 -2.08
C TRP A 363 13.86 5.78 -3.35
N PRO A 364 13.66 4.91 -4.34
CA PRO A 364 14.24 5.07 -5.66
C PRO A 364 13.62 6.26 -6.40
N ILE A 365 14.45 7.09 -7.00
CA ILE A 365 14.05 8.23 -7.84
C ILE A 365 14.37 7.89 -9.29
N TYR A 366 13.39 8.04 -10.15
CA TYR A 366 13.48 7.77 -11.58
C TYR A 366 13.38 9.04 -12.41
N SER A 367 14.10 9.09 -13.54
CA SER A 367 14.02 10.15 -14.54
C SER A 367 13.22 9.68 -15.74
N TYR A 368 12.33 10.51 -16.24
CA TYR A 368 11.52 10.27 -17.45
C TYR A 368 12.10 10.90 -18.71
N ALA A 369 13.35 11.40 -18.69
CA ALA A 369 13.97 12.13 -19.80
C ALA A 369 13.95 11.37 -21.15
N SER A 370 13.94 10.04 -21.14
CA SER A 370 13.85 9.18 -22.33
C SER A 370 12.41 8.78 -22.72
N GLY A 371 11.39 9.24 -21.99
CA GLY A 371 10.01 8.77 -22.10
C GLY A 371 9.70 7.49 -21.33
N LYS A 372 10.72 6.87 -20.73
CA LYS A 372 10.62 5.69 -19.85
C LYS A 372 11.37 5.97 -18.56
N PRO A 373 10.86 5.46 -17.43
CA PRO A 373 11.54 5.65 -16.15
C PRO A 373 12.91 4.96 -16.16
N LYS A 374 13.93 5.71 -15.74
CA LYS A 374 15.30 5.22 -15.54
C LYS A 374 15.79 5.62 -14.16
N LEU A 375 16.33 4.67 -13.40
CA LEU A 375 16.82 4.87 -12.05
C LEU A 375 17.93 5.92 -12.04
N VAL A 376 17.79 6.90 -11.14
CA VAL A 376 18.80 7.96 -10.91
C VAL A 376 19.58 7.68 -9.63
N THR A 377 18.87 7.39 -8.55
CA THR A 377 19.44 7.18 -7.21
C THR A 377 18.40 6.60 -6.28
N GLU A 378 18.84 6.17 -5.09
CA GLU A 378 17.96 5.84 -3.96
C GLU A 378 18.19 6.86 -2.84
N ILE A 379 17.11 7.37 -2.26
CA ILE A 379 17.14 8.41 -1.23
C ILE A 379 16.61 7.85 0.09
N LYS A 380 17.37 8.02 1.15
CA LYS A 380 16.86 7.85 2.51
C LYS A 380 16.33 9.20 2.99
N PRO A 381 15.04 9.27 3.43
CA PRO A 381 14.51 10.50 4.00
C PRO A 381 15.34 10.93 5.21
N ARG A 382 15.66 12.24 5.30
CA ARG A 382 16.43 12.79 6.42
C ARG A 382 15.57 13.15 7.63
N PHE A 383 14.31 13.41 7.37
CA PHE A 383 13.28 13.77 8.35
C PHE A 383 11.93 13.30 7.83
N ILE A 384 11.12 12.66 8.64
CA ILE A 384 9.76 12.30 8.30
C ILE A 384 8.85 13.13 9.18
N PRO A 385 8.02 14.03 8.62
CA PRO A 385 7.12 14.86 9.41
C PRO A 385 6.01 14.01 10.04
N GLU A 386 5.42 14.52 11.13
CA GLU A 386 4.18 13.98 11.65
C GLU A 386 3.01 14.52 10.83
N TYR A 387 1.98 13.70 10.65
CA TYR A 387 0.74 14.17 10.04
C TYR A 387 -0.03 15.01 11.03
N GLY A 388 -0.01 16.33 10.81
CA GLY A 388 -0.91 17.26 11.49
C GLY A 388 -2.18 17.37 10.66
N GLY A 389 -3.23 16.62 11.03
CA GLY A 389 -4.52 16.63 10.36
C GLY A 389 -5.24 17.98 10.43
#